data_a8b6e4249e284dc9adbf3e1c3c8e6a31
#
_entry.id   a8b6e4249e284dc9adbf3e1c3c8e6a31
#
_cell.length_a   1.000
_cell.length_b   1.000
_cell.length_c   1.000
_cell.angle_alpha   90.00
_cell.angle_beta   90.00
_cell.angle_gamma   90.00
#
_symmetry.space_group_name_H-M   'P 1'
#
loop_
_entity.id
_entity.type
_entity.pdbx_description
1 polymer ?
#
loop_
_entity_poly.entity_id
_entity_poly.type
_entity_poly.pdbx_seq_one_letter_code
_entity_poly.pdbx_strand_id
1 'polypeptide(L)'
;MTYKLFVFDLDETLWTVSEGLCSLVLPPFHHPNPDRVENDHGFWVELKPGVRDLFRFLRSKKRYVSIASRNDVGPTLDLLNAFDLTRYLDFPQLAWRPKEDSIRRIIKEIQKRDKVAIKPEEVLFVDDWPENVVPVRAWGATAFLYGQDFMSYHELMDMLK
;
A
#
# COMPACT_ATOMS: atom_id res chain seq x y z
N MET A 1 -0.54 -0.51 20.11
CA MET A 1 -0.59 -1.00 18.71
C MET A 1 0.10 -2.35 18.65
N THR A 2 -0.67 -3.39 18.30
CA THR A 2 -0.20 -4.78 18.26
C THR A 2 0.36 -5.21 16.89
N TYR A 3 0.04 -4.46 15.82
CA TYR A 3 0.48 -4.79 14.47
C TYR A 3 1.95 -4.48 14.28
N LYS A 4 2.67 -5.41 13.64
CA LYS A 4 4.06 -5.27 13.24
C LYS A 4 4.20 -4.88 11.77
N LEU A 5 3.28 -5.35 10.92
CA LEU A 5 3.30 -5.16 9.48
C LEU A 5 1.99 -4.53 8.99
N PHE A 6 2.14 -3.49 8.18
CA PHE A 6 1.04 -2.79 7.51
C PHE A 6 1.21 -2.97 6.00
N VAL A 7 0.20 -3.54 5.35
CA VAL A 7 0.22 -3.79 3.91
C VAL A 7 -0.95 -3.08 3.26
N PHE A 8 -0.68 -2.36 2.18
CA PHE A 8 -1.68 -1.56 1.48
C PHE A 8 -1.78 -1.99 0.02
N ASP A 9 -3.00 -2.03 -0.50
CA ASP A 9 -3.24 -1.99 -1.94
C ASP A 9 -2.91 -0.58 -2.46
N LEU A 10 -2.80 -0.41 -3.78
CA LEU A 10 -2.48 0.87 -4.40
C LEU A 10 -3.70 1.56 -4.99
N ASP A 11 -4.19 1.07 -6.14
CA ASP A 11 -5.24 1.75 -6.91
C ASP A 11 -6.52 1.87 -6.08
N GLU A 12 -7.03 3.09 -5.97
CA GLU A 12 -8.22 3.47 -5.19
C GLU A 12 -8.09 3.21 -3.67
N THR A 13 -6.91 2.80 -3.21
CA THR A 13 -6.58 2.63 -1.78
C THR A 13 -5.60 3.71 -1.32
N LEU A 14 -4.37 3.73 -1.79
CA LEU A 14 -3.40 4.79 -1.44
C LEU A 14 -3.47 5.99 -2.37
N TRP A 15 -3.87 5.79 -3.61
CA TRP A 15 -4.01 6.85 -4.61
C TRP A 15 -5.23 6.61 -5.51
N THR A 16 -5.66 7.67 -6.18
CA THR A 16 -6.69 7.63 -7.20
C THR A 16 -6.03 7.66 -8.58
N VAL A 17 -6.50 6.82 -9.49
CA VAL A 17 -6.04 6.75 -10.87
C VAL A 17 -7.10 7.34 -11.78
N SER A 18 -6.70 8.14 -12.76
CA SER A 18 -7.64 8.77 -13.69
C SER A 18 -8.46 7.75 -14.47
N GLU A 19 -7.84 6.64 -14.86
CA GLU A 19 -8.46 5.57 -15.62
C GLU A 19 -7.68 4.27 -15.50
N GLY A 20 -8.37 3.15 -15.27
CA GLY A 20 -7.78 1.82 -15.24
C GLY A 20 -6.78 1.60 -14.11
N LEU A 21 -5.73 0.85 -14.40
CA LEU A 21 -4.66 0.52 -13.46
C LEU A 21 -3.55 1.57 -13.49
N CYS A 22 -2.92 1.82 -12.36
CA CYS A 22 -1.80 2.77 -12.28
C CYS A 22 -0.64 2.40 -13.20
N SER A 23 -0.40 1.12 -13.44
CA SER A 23 0.66 0.63 -14.34
C SER A 23 0.46 1.02 -15.81
N LEU A 24 -0.70 1.54 -16.19
CA LEU A 24 -0.96 2.10 -17.51
C LEU A 24 -0.55 3.57 -17.62
N VAL A 25 -0.25 4.23 -16.51
CA VAL A 25 0.22 5.62 -16.47
C VAL A 25 1.74 5.62 -16.62
N LEU A 26 2.19 5.80 -17.86
CA LEU A 26 3.60 5.68 -18.21
C LEU A 26 4.33 7.04 -18.23
N PRO A 27 5.63 7.06 -17.88
CA PRO A 27 6.42 8.29 -17.99
C PRO A 27 6.56 8.75 -19.46
N PRO A 28 6.98 10.03 -19.71
CA PRO A 28 7.48 10.99 -18.73
C PRO A 28 6.39 11.59 -17.86
N PHE A 29 6.72 11.88 -16.59
CA PHE A 29 5.80 12.43 -15.61
C PHE A 29 6.00 13.92 -15.39
N HIS A 30 4.88 14.62 -15.17
CA HIS A 30 4.83 15.99 -14.68
C HIS A 30 4.21 16.02 -13.30
N HIS A 31 4.70 16.90 -12.44
CA HIS A 31 4.26 17.03 -11.06
C HIS A 31 3.59 18.40 -10.85
N PRO A 32 2.26 18.54 -11.03
CA PRO A 32 1.56 19.79 -10.70
C PRO A 32 1.71 20.16 -9.23
N ASN A 33 1.81 19.13 -8.37
CA ASN A 33 2.13 19.24 -6.96
C ASN A 33 2.76 17.92 -6.46
N PRO A 34 3.29 17.84 -5.23
CA PRO A 34 3.96 16.63 -4.73
C PRO A 34 3.08 15.38 -4.66
N ASP A 35 1.76 15.54 -4.59
CA ASP A 35 0.81 14.45 -4.43
C ASP A 35 0.13 14.04 -5.75
N ARG A 36 0.51 14.67 -6.87
CA ARG A 36 -0.07 14.37 -8.18
C ARG A 36 1.00 14.20 -9.24
N VAL A 37 0.85 13.15 -10.03
CA VAL A 37 1.67 12.82 -11.20
C VAL A 37 0.76 12.79 -12.41
N GLU A 38 1.16 13.43 -13.50
CA GLU A 38 0.47 13.41 -14.79
C GLU A 38 1.44 12.99 -15.88
N ASN A 39 0.94 12.37 -16.95
CA ASN A 39 1.75 12.08 -18.14
C ASN A 39 1.27 12.91 -19.36
N ASP A 40 1.97 12.80 -20.49
CA ASP A 40 1.66 13.56 -21.70
C ASP A 40 0.37 13.12 -22.41
N HIS A 41 -0.20 11.98 -22.01
CA HIS A 41 -1.43 11.42 -22.57
C HIS A 41 -2.69 11.79 -21.79
N GLY A 42 -2.57 12.63 -20.77
CA GLY A 42 -3.69 13.06 -19.93
C GLY A 42 -4.07 12.10 -18.82
N PHE A 43 -3.30 11.03 -18.59
CA PHE A 43 -3.47 10.16 -17.43
C PHE A 43 -2.79 10.77 -16.21
N TRP A 44 -3.37 10.51 -15.05
CA TRP A 44 -2.83 11.01 -13.79
C TRP A 44 -3.06 10.02 -12.65
N VAL A 45 -2.22 10.15 -11.62
CA VAL A 45 -2.35 9.46 -10.34
C VAL A 45 -2.21 10.50 -9.24
N GLU A 46 -3.10 10.46 -8.27
CA GLU A 46 -3.10 11.40 -7.16
C GLU A 46 -3.14 10.65 -5.83
N LEU A 47 -2.16 10.95 -4.98
CA LEU A 47 -2.03 10.34 -3.66
C LEU A 47 -3.18 10.82 -2.77
N LYS A 48 -3.81 9.89 -2.04
CA LYS A 48 -4.86 10.26 -1.10
C LYS A 48 -4.28 11.05 0.08
N PRO A 49 -5.04 12.02 0.64
CA PRO A 49 -4.59 12.79 1.78
C PRO A 49 -4.19 11.92 2.97
N GLY A 50 -3.09 12.28 3.63
CA GLY A 50 -2.63 11.63 4.84
C GLY A 50 -1.75 10.40 4.65
N VAL A 51 -1.56 9.89 3.42
CA VAL A 51 -0.73 8.70 3.16
C VAL A 51 0.71 8.91 3.63
N ARG A 52 1.32 10.04 3.28
CA ARG A 52 2.71 10.32 3.69
C ARG A 52 2.86 10.42 5.20
N ASP A 53 1.91 11.08 5.85
CA ASP A 53 1.92 11.25 7.30
C ASP A 53 1.73 9.89 7.99
N LEU A 54 0.86 9.05 7.48
CA LEU A 54 0.69 7.68 7.98
C LEU A 54 1.98 6.88 7.86
N PHE A 55 2.64 6.91 6.70
CA PHE A 55 3.88 6.17 6.50
C PHE A 55 5.00 6.65 7.42
N ARG A 56 5.15 7.96 7.57
CA ARG A 56 6.10 8.54 8.54
C ARG A 56 5.79 8.10 9.96
N PHE A 57 4.52 8.14 10.35
CA PHE A 57 4.06 7.70 11.67
C PHE A 57 4.41 6.23 11.91
N LEU A 58 4.07 5.33 10.98
CA LEU A 58 4.35 3.92 11.12
C LEU A 58 5.86 3.64 11.22
N ARG A 59 6.66 4.28 10.38
CA ARG A 59 8.13 4.14 10.43
C ARG A 59 8.71 4.70 11.72
N SER A 60 8.18 5.80 12.25
CA SER A 60 8.60 6.33 13.56
C SER A 60 8.34 5.36 14.70
N LYS A 61 7.32 4.51 14.57
CA LYS A 61 6.99 3.43 15.50
C LYS A 61 7.72 2.13 15.18
N LYS A 62 8.68 2.15 14.25
CA LYS A 62 9.47 0.99 13.81
C LYS A 62 8.58 -0.15 13.28
N ARG A 63 7.50 0.19 12.59
CA ARG A 63 6.61 -0.79 11.95
C ARG A 63 7.06 -1.04 10.51
N TYR A 64 6.84 -2.26 10.03
CA TYR A 64 7.04 -2.60 8.63
C TYR A 64 5.86 -2.07 7.82
N VAL A 65 6.17 -1.53 6.64
CA VAL A 65 5.17 -1.01 5.70
C VAL A 65 5.45 -1.61 4.34
N SER A 66 4.43 -2.13 3.68
CA SER A 66 4.59 -2.72 2.36
C SER A 66 3.34 -2.54 1.50
N ILE A 67 3.43 -3.01 0.26
CA ILE A 67 2.39 -2.93 -0.76
C ILE A 67 2.11 -4.33 -1.28
N ALA A 68 0.83 -4.63 -1.53
CA ALA A 68 0.38 -5.79 -2.28
C ALA A 68 -0.59 -5.31 -3.37
N SER A 69 -0.12 -5.26 -4.60
CA SER A 69 -0.89 -4.74 -5.74
C SER A 69 -0.78 -5.67 -6.95
N ARG A 70 -1.91 -5.81 -7.67
CA ARG A 70 -1.96 -6.52 -8.96
C ARG A 70 -1.70 -5.52 -10.08
N ASN A 71 -0.44 -5.17 -10.26
CA ASN A 71 0.03 -4.24 -11.27
C ASN A 71 1.37 -4.71 -11.84
N ASP A 72 1.73 -4.22 -13.02
CA ASP A 72 3.03 -4.50 -13.61
C ASP A 72 4.15 -3.82 -12.83
N VAL A 73 5.25 -4.52 -12.63
CA VAL A 73 6.35 -4.13 -11.74
C VAL A 73 6.98 -2.80 -12.17
N GLY A 74 7.50 -2.71 -13.40
CA GLY A 74 8.26 -1.55 -13.87
C GLY A 74 7.49 -0.23 -13.75
N PRO A 75 6.33 -0.10 -14.40
CA PRO A 75 5.54 1.14 -14.34
C PRO A 75 5.09 1.50 -12.93
N THR A 76 4.75 0.53 -12.10
CA THR A 76 4.32 0.78 -10.72
C THR A 76 5.48 1.28 -9.85
N LEU A 77 6.67 0.72 -10.02
CA LEU A 77 7.88 1.23 -9.34
C LEU A 77 8.21 2.65 -9.78
N ASP A 78 8.04 2.98 -11.07
CA ASP A 78 8.26 4.34 -11.56
C ASP A 78 7.34 5.35 -10.83
N LEU A 79 6.06 4.99 -10.63
CA LEU A 79 5.13 5.83 -9.88
C LEU A 79 5.48 5.93 -8.40
N LEU A 80 5.82 4.82 -7.75
CA LEU A 80 6.23 4.82 -6.33
C LEU A 80 7.47 5.70 -6.13
N ASN A 81 8.42 5.63 -7.04
CA ASN A 81 9.61 6.49 -7.02
C ASN A 81 9.26 7.96 -7.28
N ALA A 82 8.35 8.24 -8.23
CA ALA A 82 7.89 9.60 -8.52
C ALA A 82 7.24 10.27 -7.31
N PHE A 83 6.51 9.51 -6.49
CA PHE A 83 5.93 9.99 -5.24
C PHE A 83 6.89 9.95 -4.04
N ASP A 84 8.12 9.48 -4.22
CA ASP A 84 9.09 9.30 -3.13
C ASP A 84 8.55 8.40 -2.00
N LEU A 85 7.84 7.35 -2.38
CA LEU A 85 7.25 6.40 -1.42
C LEU A 85 8.11 5.15 -1.21
N THR A 86 8.98 4.80 -2.17
CA THR A 86 9.76 3.55 -2.16
C THR A 86 10.58 3.40 -0.88
N ARG A 87 11.12 4.49 -0.36
CA ARG A 87 11.95 4.50 0.87
C ARG A 87 11.23 4.02 2.13
N TYR A 88 9.90 4.02 2.12
CA TYR A 88 9.11 3.55 3.27
C TYR A 88 8.80 2.05 3.21
N LEU A 89 9.02 1.41 2.05
CA LEU A 89 8.46 0.11 1.75
C LEU A 89 9.44 -1.03 2.00
N ASP A 90 8.95 -2.08 2.65
CA ASP A 90 9.65 -3.34 2.89
C ASP A 90 9.09 -4.39 1.94
N PHE A 91 9.86 -4.80 0.92
CA PHE A 91 9.54 -5.89 0.00
C PHE A 91 8.17 -5.79 -0.68
N PRO A 92 7.85 -4.67 -1.37
CA PRO A 92 6.55 -4.52 -2.04
C PRO A 92 6.30 -5.65 -3.03
N GLN A 93 5.08 -6.17 -3.04
CA GLN A 93 4.64 -7.25 -3.91
C GLN A 93 3.76 -6.70 -5.03
N LEU A 94 4.30 -6.68 -6.23
CA LEU A 94 3.61 -6.21 -7.44
C LEU A 94 3.42 -7.43 -8.35
N ALA A 95 2.31 -8.14 -8.14
CA ALA A 95 2.07 -9.40 -8.84
C ALA A 95 0.58 -9.77 -8.83
N TRP A 96 0.19 -10.51 -9.86
CA TRP A 96 -1.16 -11.01 -10.06
C TRP A 96 -1.37 -12.30 -9.26
N ARG A 97 -1.59 -12.15 -7.97
CA ARG A 97 -1.84 -13.26 -7.03
C ARG A 97 -2.79 -12.83 -5.92
N PRO A 98 -3.39 -13.78 -5.18
CA PRO A 98 -4.18 -13.46 -3.99
C PRO A 98 -3.39 -12.61 -2.98
N LYS A 99 -4.07 -11.67 -2.35
CA LYS A 99 -3.42 -10.71 -1.42
C LYS A 99 -2.75 -11.42 -0.24
N GLU A 100 -3.39 -12.44 0.34
CA GLU A 100 -2.82 -13.23 1.43
C GLU A 100 -1.50 -13.90 1.03
N ASP A 101 -1.36 -14.34 -0.21
CA ASP A 101 -0.10 -14.91 -0.70
C ASP A 101 1.00 -13.87 -0.84
N SER A 102 0.66 -12.67 -1.30
CA SER A 102 1.59 -11.54 -1.34
C SER A 102 2.05 -11.14 0.06
N ILE A 103 1.14 -11.10 1.04
CA ILE A 103 1.46 -10.78 2.43
C ILE A 103 2.39 -11.84 3.02
N ARG A 104 2.13 -13.13 2.79
CA ARG A 104 3.02 -14.22 3.24
C ARG A 104 4.43 -14.07 2.69
N ARG A 105 4.59 -13.66 1.44
CA ARG A 105 5.90 -13.41 0.82
C ARG A 105 6.62 -12.25 1.48
N ILE A 106 5.93 -11.17 1.79
CA ILE A 106 6.49 -10.03 2.54
C ILE A 106 7.01 -10.49 3.89
N ILE A 107 6.20 -11.23 4.64
CA ILE A 107 6.57 -11.78 5.95
C ILE A 107 7.82 -12.65 5.86
N LYS A 108 7.90 -13.51 4.84
CA LYS A 108 9.05 -14.39 4.63
C LYS A 108 10.33 -13.60 4.34
N GLU A 109 10.25 -12.55 3.54
CA GLU A 109 11.40 -11.70 3.23
C GLU A 109 11.86 -10.90 4.45
N ILE A 110 10.93 -10.39 5.27
CA ILE A 110 11.26 -9.73 6.53
C ILE A 110 11.97 -10.71 7.48
N GLN A 111 11.45 -11.93 7.59
CA GLN A 111 12.08 -12.99 8.42
C GLN A 111 13.51 -13.26 7.97
N LYS A 112 13.75 -13.33 6.68
CA LYS A 112 15.09 -13.56 6.13
C LYS A 112 16.05 -12.41 6.42
N ARG A 113 15.60 -11.17 6.22
CA ARG A 113 16.46 -9.97 6.39
C ARG A 113 16.72 -9.66 7.85
N ASP A 114 15.66 -9.63 8.68
CA ASP A 114 15.70 -9.05 10.02
C ASP A 114 15.55 -10.09 11.14
N LYS A 115 15.30 -11.37 10.81
CA LYS A 115 15.05 -12.45 11.78
C LYS A 115 13.85 -12.16 12.69
N VAL A 116 12.86 -11.46 12.17
CA VAL A 116 11.61 -11.13 12.86
C VAL A 116 10.49 -12.00 12.32
N ALA A 117 9.84 -12.77 13.19
CA ALA A 117 8.65 -13.54 12.87
C ALA A 117 7.41 -12.65 13.01
N ILE A 118 6.50 -12.73 12.03
CA ILE A 118 5.24 -12.00 12.04
C ILE A 118 4.11 -13.00 11.85
N LYS A 119 3.17 -13.00 12.79
CA LYS A 119 1.97 -13.85 12.75
C LYS A 119 0.84 -13.14 12.01
N PRO A 120 -0.16 -13.86 11.47
CA PRO A 120 -1.31 -13.23 10.82
C PRO A 120 -1.98 -12.13 11.64
N GLU A 121 -2.21 -12.36 12.93
CA GLU A 121 -2.84 -11.41 13.85
C GLU A 121 -2.01 -10.13 14.10
N GLU A 122 -0.75 -10.13 13.70
CA GLU A 122 0.16 -8.97 13.78
C GLU A 122 0.21 -8.15 12.47
N VAL A 123 -0.66 -8.48 11.51
CA VAL A 123 -0.76 -7.81 10.21
C VAL A 123 -2.04 -7.00 10.13
N LEU A 124 -1.93 -5.76 9.67
CA LEU A 124 -3.05 -4.94 9.21
C LEU A 124 -2.94 -4.76 7.69
N PHE A 125 -3.97 -5.19 6.96
CA PHE A 125 -4.10 -5.02 5.52
C PHE A 125 -5.20 -4.01 5.21
N VAL A 126 -4.97 -3.17 4.20
CA VAL A 126 -5.93 -2.16 3.75
C VAL A 126 -6.13 -2.28 2.24
N ASP A 127 -7.38 -2.39 1.83
CA ASP A 127 -7.80 -2.48 0.43
C ASP A 127 -9.19 -1.84 0.28
N ASP A 128 -9.54 -1.41 -0.92
CA ASP A 128 -10.86 -0.83 -1.21
C ASP A 128 -11.86 -1.86 -1.76
N TRP A 129 -11.42 -3.10 -1.97
CA TRP A 129 -12.24 -4.13 -2.59
C TRP A 129 -12.56 -5.28 -1.62
N PRO A 130 -13.86 -5.56 -1.36
CA PRO A 130 -14.27 -6.62 -0.42
C PRO A 130 -13.71 -8.00 -0.74
N GLU A 131 -13.61 -8.37 -2.03
CA GLU A 131 -13.06 -9.65 -2.48
C GLU A 131 -11.61 -9.86 -2.09
N ASN A 132 -10.86 -8.79 -1.85
CA ASN A 132 -9.48 -8.85 -1.36
C ASN A 132 -9.41 -8.90 0.17
N VAL A 133 -10.35 -8.22 0.84
CA VAL A 133 -10.38 -8.11 2.31
C VAL A 133 -10.83 -9.42 2.96
N VAL A 134 -11.87 -10.06 2.43
CA VAL A 134 -12.46 -11.28 3.02
C VAL A 134 -11.45 -12.43 3.15
N PRO A 135 -10.67 -12.80 2.10
CA PRO A 135 -9.68 -13.87 2.25
C PRO A 135 -8.55 -13.56 3.23
N VAL A 136 -8.14 -12.30 3.34
CA VAL A 136 -7.11 -11.88 4.28
C VAL A 136 -7.61 -12.00 5.72
N ARG A 137 -8.85 -11.61 5.99
CA ARG A 137 -9.50 -11.84 7.28
C ARG A 137 -9.60 -13.34 7.61
N ALA A 138 -9.99 -14.14 6.65
CA ALA A 138 -10.09 -15.60 6.82
C ALA A 138 -8.73 -16.24 7.14
N TRP A 139 -7.65 -15.68 6.64
CA TRP A 139 -6.28 -16.11 6.95
C TRP A 139 -5.88 -15.77 8.39
N GLY A 140 -6.55 -14.84 9.05
CA GLY A 140 -6.32 -14.47 10.45
C GLY A 140 -5.73 -13.08 10.67
N ALA A 141 -5.52 -12.31 9.62
CA ALA A 141 -5.07 -10.93 9.73
C ALA A 141 -6.24 -9.98 9.99
N THR A 142 -5.94 -8.81 10.52
CA THR A 142 -6.87 -7.67 10.48
C THR A 142 -6.83 -7.08 9.08
N ALA A 143 -7.99 -6.90 8.46
CA ALA A 143 -8.10 -6.26 7.15
C ALA A 143 -9.22 -5.23 7.17
N PHE A 144 -8.89 -4.00 6.75
CA PHE A 144 -9.83 -2.89 6.69
C PHE A 144 -10.20 -2.58 5.26
N LEU A 145 -11.49 -2.36 5.06
CA LEU A 145 -12.03 -1.90 3.77
C LEU A 145 -12.03 -0.37 3.78
N TYR A 146 -11.20 0.21 2.92
CA TYR A 146 -11.16 1.66 2.74
C TYR A 146 -12.53 2.18 2.27
N GLY A 147 -13.00 3.24 2.92
CA GLY A 147 -14.30 3.83 2.62
C GLY A 147 -15.47 3.18 3.38
N GLN A 148 -15.20 2.15 4.19
CA GLN A 148 -16.20 1.51 5.06
C GLN A 148 -15.71 1.41 6.50
N ASP A 149 -14.58 0.77 6.75
CA ASP A 149 -14.04 0.60 8.10
C ASP A 149 -13.33 1.87 8.60
N PHE A 150 -12.85 2.69 7.70
CA PHE A 150 -12.37 4.05 7.94
C PHE A 150 -12.53 4.88 6.66
N MET A 151 -12.59 6.20 6.80
CA MET A 151 -12.92 7.11 5.69
C MET A 151 -11.73 7.95 5.22
N SER A 152 -10.68 8.06 6.06
CA SER A 152 -9.48 8.81 5.71
C SER A 152 -8.25 8.24 6.43
N TYR A 153 -7.06 8.51 5.90
CA TYR A 153 -5.82 8.05 6.54
C TYR A 153 -5.49 8.79 7.83
N HIS A 154 -6.01 10.00 8.02
CA HIS A 154 -5.94 10.67 9.31
C HIS A 154 -6.76 9.94 10.37
N GLU A 155 -7.98 9.49 10.01
CA GLU A 155 -8.82 8.67 10.89
C GLU A 155 -8.13 7.35 11.23
N LEU A 156 -7.58 6.64 10.22
CA LEU A 156 -6.84 5.40 10.47
C LEU A 156 -5.66 5.63 11.42
N MET A 157 -4.91 6.69 11.21
CA MET A 157 -3.77 7.03 12.07
C MET A 157 -4.21 7.28 13.52
N ASP A 158 -5.34 7.96 13.72
CA ASP A 158 -5.90 8.18 15.06
C ASP A 158 -6.35 6.87 15.73
N MET A 159 -6.92 5.94 14.95
CA MET A 159 -7.28 4.60 15.44
C MET A 159 -6.05 3.79 15.89
N LEU A 160 -4.89 4.05 15.31
CA LEU A 160 -3.64 3.33 15.58
C LEU A 160 -2.84 3.93 16.76
N LYS A 161 -3.19 5.12 17.19
CA LYS A 161 -2.58 5.75 18.36
C LYS A 161 -3.16 5.18 19.63
#